data_9ef6a08f02971cfb6e0784a583048c6e
#
_entry.id   9ef6a08f02971cfb6e0784a583048c6e
#
_cell.length_a   1.000
_cell.length_b   1.000
_cell.length_c   1.000
_cell.angle_alpha   90.00
_cell.angle_beta   90.00
_cell.angle_gamma   90.00
#
_symmetry.space_group_name_H-M   'P 1'
#
loop_
_entity.id
_entity.type
_entity.pdbx_description
1 polymer ?
#
loop_
_entity_poly.entity_id
_entity_poly.type
_entity_poly.pdbx_seq_one_letter_code
_entity_poly.pdbx_strand_id
1 'polypeptide(L)'
;MHPRSLIMVGIVVTGASWVATAKVQSLSMLYLTYGGLGGIGTGIVYVGVVSLLMQWFPKNRGMAAGAAAAGYGMGAMLTTFPISHLLAASGWRTTMAVFGLVMIAAGLIAAFFLKTPQVEAAQAEQGTDSAGYKTSFVVKTPLFWLMFFMMATMATSGLMVTSQLAQIASDFGVAHLSILGMAALPLAMTLDRIANGITRPLFGWISDRLGREQTMAFAFTLEAIALTCWLALANHPVAFVLLSGVVFLGWGEIFSLFPATLTDTFGTRDASRNYGLLYMAQGVGAIFGGPLAAWLHQSSGNWHPVFALAIGGDLLTALLAFVVLRPMRRRFMQSSPHA
;
A
#
# COMPACT_ATOMS: atom_id res chain seq x y z
N MET A 1 24.33 6.32 1.79
CA MET A 1 24.35 5.39 0.62
C MET A 1 23.55 6.04 -0.50
N HIS A 2 24.03 5.90 -1.73
CA HIS A 2 23.30 6.36 -2.91
C HIS A 2 21.96 5.60 -3.04
N PRO A 3 20.83 6.26 -3.37
CA PRO A 3 19.51 5.60 -3.42
C PRO A 3 19.48 4.33 -4.28
N ARG A 4 20.16 4.35 -5.42
CA ARG A 4 20.29 3.19 -6.31
C ARG A 4 20.94 1.99 -5.60
N SER A 5 22.05 2.20 -4.88
CA SER A 5 22.75 1.13 -4.17
C SER A 5 21.89 0.52 -3.07
N LEU A 6 21.13 1.35 -2.37
CA LEU A 6 20.21 0.88 -1.33
C LEU A 6 19.08 0.01 -1.93
N ILE A 7 18.49 0.43 -3.05
CA ILE A 7 17.47 -0.35 -3.78
C ILE A 7 18.07 -1.68 -4.26
N MET A 8 19.29 -1.69 -4.81
CA MET A 8 19.96 -2.93 -5.23
C MET A 8 20.16 -3.90 -4.05
N VAL A 9 20.59 -3.41 -2.90
CA VAL A 9 20.68 -4.23 -1.67
C VAL A 9 19.32 -4.79 -1.28
N GLY A 10 18.26 -3.97 -1.28
CA GLY A 10 16.89 -4.42 -0.99
C GLY A 10 16.43 -5.53 -1.93
N ILE A 11 16.71 -5.42 -3.24
CA ILE A 11 16.38 -6.44 -4.25
C ILE A 11 17.07 -7.77 -3.93
N VAL A 12 18.38 -7.72 -3.65
CA VAL A 12 19.15 -8.93 -3.32
C VAL A 12 18.63 -9.57 -2.04
N VAL A 13 18.35 -8.76 -1.00
CA VAL A 13 17.81 -9.27 0.27
C VAL A 13 16.43 -9.90 0.07
N THR A 14 15.54 -9.29 -0.72
CA THR A 14 14.21 -9.84 -1.01
C THR A 14 14.32 -11.17 -1.76
N GLY A 15 15.08 -11.24 -2.83
CA GLY A 15 15.22 -12.48 -3.60
C GLY A 15 15.94 -13.58 -2.81
N ALA A 16 16.99 -13.23 -2.04
CA ALA A 16 17.66 -14.16 -1.14
C ALA A 16 16.73 -14.69 -0.05
N SER A 17 15.80 -13.89 0.46
CA SER A 17 14.79 -14.35 1.40
C SER A 17 13.89 -15.44 0.81
N TRP A 18 13.48 -15.30 -0.45
CA TRP A 18 12.71 -16.33 -1.16
C TRP A 18 13.50 -17.62 -1.37
N VAL A 19 14.76 -17.52 -1.77
CA VAL A 19 15.67 -18.68 -1.90
C VAL A 19 15.88 -19.37 -0.55
N ALA A 20 16.08 -18.60 0.52
CA ALA A 20 16.20 -19.14 1.87
C ALA A 20 14.89 -19.81 2.35
N THR A 21 13.75 -19.23 2.01
CA THR A 21 12.42 -19.78 2.32
C THR A 21 12.21 -21.15 1.66
N ALA A 22 12.78 -21.39 0.48
CA ALA A 22 12.74 -22.71 -0.17
C ALA A 22 13.34 -23.85 0.68
N LYS A 23 14.23 -23.51 1.64
CA LYS A 23 14.92 -24.48 2.52
C LYS A 23 14.31 -24.57 3.91
N VAL A 24 13.22 -23.89 4.17
CA VAL A 24 12.57 -23.82 5.49
C VAL A 24 12.04 -25.19 5.94
N GLN A 25 12.27 -25.54 7.21
CA GLN A 25 11.82 -26.77 7.84
C GLN A 25 10.95 -26.52 9.09
N SER A 26 10.89 -25.27 9.58
CA SER A 26 10.09 -24.89 10.74
C SER A 26 9.36 -23.58 10.53
N LEU A 27 8.27 -23.38 11.28
CA LEU A 27 7.48 -22.14 11.23
C LEU A 27 8.31 -20.91 11.66
N SER A 28 9.15 -21.06 12.70
CA SER A 28 10.04 -20.00 13.14
C SER A 28 11.03 -19.56 12.05
N MET A 29 11.57 -20.53 11.31
CA MET A 29 12.47 -20.26 10.20
C MET A 29 11.72 -19.56 9.04
N LEU A 30 10.44 -19.90 8.80
CA LEU A 30 9.59 -19.20 7.83
C LEU A 30 9.38 -17.74 8.23
N TYR A 31 9.09 -17.46 9.50
CA TYR A 31 8.94 -16.07 9.98
C TYR A 31 10.23 -15.26 9.82
N LEU A 32 11.39 -15.85 10.07
CA LEU A 32 12.67 -15.15 9.93
C LEU A 32 13.05 -14.92 8.46
N THR A 33 12.91 -15.94 7.61
CA THR A 33 13.34 -15.84 6.21
C THR A 33 12.34 -15.05 5.37
N TYR A 34 11.09 -15.44 5.34
CA TYR A 34 10.06 -14.81 4.52
C TYR A 34 9.55 -13.50 5.15
N GLY A 35 9.17 -13.55 6.43
CA GLY A 35 8.66 -12.38 7.14
C GLY A 35 9.75 -11.35 7.42
N GLY A 36 10.83 -11.73 8.11
CA GLY A 36 11.88 -10.81 8.54
C GLY A 36 12.72 -10.30 7.36
N LEU A 37 13.50 -11.19 6.73
CA LEU A 37 14.38 -10.79 5.62
C LEU A 37 13.59 -10.28 4.41
N GLY A 38 12.51 -10.97 4.04
CA GLY A 38 11.65 -10.56 2.93
C GLY A 38 11.01 -9.21 3.16
N GLY A 39 10.48 -8.99 4.37
CA GLY A 39 9.89 -7.70 4.76
C GLY A 39 10.90 -6.55 4.72
N ILE A 40 12.10 -6.74 5.27
CA ILE A 40 13.18 -5.73 5.24
C ILE A 40 13.55 -5.41 3.79
N GLY A 41 13.83 -6.42 2.97
CA GLY A 41 14.23 -6.21 1.58
C GLY A 41 13.14 -5.50 0.76
N THR A 42 11.90 -5.99 0.85
CA THR A 42 10.74 -5.40 0.17
C THR A 42 10.47 -3.96 0.61
N GLY A 43 10.57 -3.68 1.93
CA GLY A 43 10.41 -2.33 2.47
C GLY A 43 11.45 -1.36 1.92
N ILE A 44 12.72 -1.76 1.85
CA ILE A 44 13.80 -0.94 1.27
C ILE A 44 13.51 -0.62 -0.20
N VAL A 45 13.12 -1.63 -1.00
CA VAL A 45 12.83 -1.44 -2.43
C VAL A 45 11.62 -0.52 -2.60
N TYR A 46 10.51 -0.82 -1.93
CA TYR A 46 9.26 -0.07 -2.09
C TYR A 46 9.41 1.40 -1.69
N VAL A 47 9.89 1.64 -0.46
CA VAL A 47 10.07 3.02 0.05
C VAL A 47 11.12 3.77 -0.77
N GLY A 48 12.19 3.10 -1.17
CA GLY A 48 13.24 3.67 -2.00
C GLY A 48 12.73 4.11 -3.38
N VAL A 49 11.96 3.26 -4.07
CA VAL A 49 11.40 3.56 -5.39
C VAL A 49 10.36 4.66 -5.32
N VAL A 50 9.42 4.59 -4.35
CA VAL A 50 8.39 5.64 -4.17
C VAL A 50 9.04 7.00 -3.92
N SER A 51 10.02 7.05 -3.00
CA SER A 51 10.73 8.29 -2.68
C SER A 51 11.50 8.85 -3.88
N LEU A 52 12.17 7.99 -4.64
CA LEU A 52 12.90 8.38 -5.83
C LEU A 52 11.98 8.96 -6.91
N LEU A 53 10.84 8.34 -7.16
CA LEU A 53 9.88 8.83 -8.15
C LEU A 53 9.25 10.17 -7.75
N MET A 54 8.95 10.37 -6.46
CA MET A 54 8.46 11.67 -5.98
C MET A 54 9.48 12.81 -6.16
N GLN A 55 10.77 12.50 -6.15
CA GLN A 55 11.84 13.46 -6.43
C GLN A 55 11.93 13.82 -7.91
N TRP A 56 11.71 12.84 -8.80
CA TRP A 56 11.67 13.06 -10.25
C TRP A 56 10.46 13.90 -10.70
N PHE A 57 9.35 13.80 -9.99
CA PHE A 57 8.09 14.47 -10.32
C PHE A 57 7.60 15.38 -9.20
N PRO A 58 8.32 16.49 -8.88
CA PRO A 58 8.01 17.33 -7.72
C PRO A 58 6.64 18.03 -7.83
N LYS A 59 6.14 18.25 -9.05
CA LYS A 59 4.81 18.85 -9.30
C LYS A 59 3.65 17.83 -9.25
N ASN A 60 3.96 16.53 -9.40
CA ASN A 60 2.98 15.45 -9.50
C ASN A 60 3.37 14.29 -8.56
N ARG A 61 3.69 14.60 -7.29
CA ARG A 61 4.17 13.62 -6.30
C ARG A 61 3.16 12.53 -6.01
N GLY A 62 1.87 12.88 -5.97
CA GLY A 62 0.79 11.91 -5.75
C GLY A 62 0.71 10.89 -6.89
N MET A 63 0.71 11.37 -8.13
CA MET A 63 0.73 10.51 -9.32
C MET A 63 1.99 9.64 -9.35
N ALA A 64 3.16 10.19 -9.03
CA ALA A 64 4.43 9.47 -9.03
C ALA A 64 4.47 8.35 -7.97
N ALA A 65 4.04 8.64 -6.74
CA ALA A 65 3.91 7.65 -5.68
C ALA A 65 2.89 6.57 -6.06
N GLY A 66 1.75 6.97 -6.62
CA GLY A 66 0.72 6.08 -7.11
C GLY A 66 1.19 5.16 -8.23
N ALA A 67 1.96 5.67 -9.19
CA ALA A 67 2.54 4.87 -10.28
C ALA A 67 3.54 3.81 -9.76
N ALA A 68 4.40 4.19 -8.80
CA ALA A 68 5.29 3.24 -8.13
C ALA A 68 4.51 2.11 -7.43
N ALA A 69 3.49 2.51 -6.67
CA ALA A 69 2.65 1.57 -5.94
C ALA A 69 1.81 0.67 -6.86
N ALA A 70 1.30 1.21 -7.99
CA ALA A 70 0.61 0.44 -9.02
C ALA A 70 1.53 -0.59 -9.68
N GLY A 71 2.75 -0.20 -10.04
CA GLY A 71 3.76 -1.13 -10.58
C GLY A 71 4.06 -2.28 -9.64
N TYR A 72 4.15 -2.01 -8.34
CA TYR A 72 4.33 -3.04 -7.31
C TYR A 72 3.13 -4.02 -7.27
N GLY A 73 1.90 -3.50 -7.29
CA GLY A 73 0.68 -4.33 -7.30
C GLY A 73 0.49 -5.12 -8.59
N MET A 74 0.78 -4.51 -9.75
CA MET A 74 0.65 -5.14 -11.06
C MET A 74 1.69 -6.24 -11.31
N GLY A 75 2.84 -6.19 -10.64
CA GLY A 75 3.85 -7.25 -10.70
C GLY A 75 3.27 -8.63 -10.35
N ALA A 76 2.36 -8.68 -9.38
CA ALA A 76 1.68 -9.91 -9.01
C ALA A 76 0.82 -10.48 -10.16
N MET A 77 0.18 -9.64 -10.99
CA MET A 77 -0.62 -10.11 -12.14
C MET A 77 0.25 -10.80 -13.17
N LEU A 78 1.43 -10.26 -13.48
CA LEU A 78 2.36 -10.82 -14.45
C LEU A 78 2.96 -12.14 -13.97
N THR A 79 3.19 -12.28 -12.67
CA THR A 79 3.87 -13.43 -12.08
C THR A 79 2.92 -14.55 -11.65
N THR A 80 1.63 -14.28 -11.48
CA THR A 80 0.65 -15.29 -11.00
C THR A 80 0.63 -16.56 -11.86
N PHE A 81 0.51 -16.42 -13.18
CA PHE A 81 0.46 -17.59 -14.07
C PHE A 81 1.76 -18.39 -14.09
N PRO A 82 2.96 -17.79 -14.29
CA PRO A 82 4.22 -18.53 -14.23
C PRO A 82 4.45 -19.19 -12.87
N ILE A 83 4.12 -18.51 -11.77
CA ILE A 83 4.23 -19.08 -10.42
C ILE A 83 3.30 -20.29 -10.27
N SER A 84 2.02 -20.17 -10.66
CA SER A 84 1.06 -21.26 -10.54
C SER A 84 1.46 -22.48 -11.37
N HIS A 85 1.95 -22.27 -12.59
CA HIS A 85 2.43 -23.34 -13.45
C HIS A 85 3.64 -24.07 -12.84
N LEU A 86 4.64 -23.32 -12.37
CA LEU A 86 5.84 -23.91 -11.77
C LEU A 86 5.51 -24.59 -10.43
N LEU A 87 4.59 -24.03 -9.65
CA LEU A 87 4.10 -24.61 -8.41
C LEU A 87 3.46 -25.98 -8.62
N ALA A 88 2.61 -26.10 -9.65
CA ALA A 88 1.97 -27.37 -10.01
C ALA A 88 2.98 -28.42 -10.55
N ALA A 89 3.98 -27.97 -11.32
CA ALA A 89 4.96 -28.86 -11.93
C ALA A 89 6.07 -29.32 -10.98
N SER A 90 6.56 -28.45 -10.09
CA SER A 90 7.81 -28.67 -9.33
C SER A 90 7.70 -28.39 -7.82
N GLY A 91 6.51 -28.07 -7.34
CA GLY A 91 6.23 -27.78 -5.94
C GLY A 91 6.74 -26.42 -5.45
N TRP A 92 6.34 -26.05 -4.25
CA TRP A 92 6.54 -24.70 -3.71
C TRP A 92 8.00 -24.34 -3.45
N ARG A 93 8.83 -25.30 -3.05
CA ARG A 93 10.27 -25.06 -2.74
C ARG A 93 11.04 -24.64 -3.99
N THR A 94 10.86 -25.37 -5.08
CA THR A 94 11.49 -25.04 -6.36
C THR A 94 10.98 -23.71 -6.88
N THR A 95 9.67 -23.46 -6.77
CA THR A 95 9.05 -22.20 -7.17
C THR A 95 9.64 -21.02 -6.43
N MET A 96 9.77 -21.11 -5.10
CA MET A 96 10.38 -20.04 -4.29
C MET A 96 11.84 -19.78 -4.68
N ALA A 97 12.64 -20.83 -4.87
CA ALA A 97 14.04 -20.68 -5.26
C ALA A 97 14.19 -20.02 -6.64
N VAL A 98 13.45 -20.51 -7.64
CA VAL A 98 13.50 -19.98 -9.01
C VAL A 98 13.04 -18.53 -9.06
N PHE A 99 11.88 -18.21 -8.47
CA PHE A 99 11.37 -16.83 -8.50
C PHE A 99 12.21 -15.88 -7.64
N GLY A 100 12.84 -16.35 -6.56
CA GLY A 100 13.81 -15.55 -5.81
C GLY A 100 15.00 -15.12 -6.69
N LEU A 101 15.54 -16.04 -7.50
CA LEU A 101 16.63 -15.73 -8.46
C LEU A 101 16.15 -14.83 -9.60
N VAL A 102 14.96 -15.08 -10.15
CA VAL A 102 14.34 -14.23 -11.19
C VAL A 102 14.15 -12.80 -10.67
N MET A 103 13.67 -12.64 -9.43
CA MET A 103 13.51 -11.32 -8.79
C MET A 103 14.84 -10.59 -8.65
N ILE A 104 15.91 -11.29 -8.23
CA ILE A 104 17.26 -10.68 -8.15
C ILE A 104 17.69 -10.21 -9.54
N ALA A 105 17.65 -11.09 -10.54
CA ALA A 105 18.12 -10.78 -11.88
C ALA A 105 17.33 -9.63 -12.52
N ALA A 106 16.00 -9.74 -12.58
CA ALA A 106 15.14 -8.70 -13.16
C ALA A 106 15.23 -7.38 -12.40
N GLY A 107 15.24 -7.44 -11.05
CA GLY A 107 15.35 -6.26 -10.21
C GLY A 107 16.70 -5.54 -10.35
N LEU A 108 17.81 -6.27 -10.41
CA LEU A 108 19.15 -5.67 -10.61
C LEU A 108 19.27 -5.06 -12.01
N ILE A 109 18.75 -5.70 -13.04
CA ILE A 109 18.69 -5.13 -14.39
C ILE A 109 17.89 -3.82 -14.37
N ALA A 110 16.71 -3.81 -13.78
CA ALA A 110 15.90 -2.59 -13.66
C ALA A 110 16.61 -1.50 -12.84
N ALA A 111 17.23 -1.87 -11.72
CA ALA A 111 17.96 -0.94 -10.86
C ALA A 111 19.22 -0.35 -11.55
N PHE A 112 19.78 -1.06 -12.53
CA PHE A 112 20.89 -0.52 -13.32
C PHE A 112 20.52 0.74 -14.11
N PHE A 113 19.29 0.83 -14.58
CA PHE A 113 18.76 2.00 -15.30
C PHE A 113 18.25 3.12 -14.41
N LEU A 114 18.15 2.90 -13.07
CA LEU A 114 17.74 3.96 -12.16
C LEU A 114 18.76 5.08 -12.09
N LYS A 115 18.29 6.32 -12.28
CA LYS A 115 19.06 7.54 -12.15
C LYS A 115 18.48 8.40 -11.03
N THR A 116 19.35 9.09 -10.29
CA THR A 116 18.95 10.14 -9.34
C THR A 116 18.76 11.46 -10.10
N PRO A 117 17.78 12.31 -9.70
CA PRO A 117 17.64 13.65 -10.27
C PRO A 117 18.91 14.47 -10.11
N GLN A 118 19.30 15.17 -11.17
CA GLN A 118 20.55 15.96 -11.17
C GLN A 118 20.58 17.08 -10.14
N VAL A 119 19.43 17.65 -9.78
CA VAL A 119 19.32 18.71 -8.77
C VAL A 119 19.76 18.25 -7.37
N GLU A 120 19.44 17.02 -6.99
CA GLU A 120 19.90 16.45 -5.71
C GLU A 120 21.37 16.04 -5.74
N ALA A 121 21.85 15.54 -6.88
CA ALA A 121 23.26 15.24 -7.05
C ALA A 121 24.11 16.51 -6.90
N ALA A 122 23.71 17.61 -7.53
CA ALA A 122 24.39 18.91 -7.42
C ALA A 122 24.28 19.52 -6.00
N GLN A 123 23.17 19.35 -5.30
CA GLN A 123 23.01 19.83 -3.92
C GLN A 123 23.78 18.99 -2.91
N ALA A 124 23.87 17.68 -3.13
CA ALA A 124 24.71 16.79 -2.32
C ALA A 124 26.22 17.10 -2.48
N GLU A 125 26.67 17.45 -3.69
CA GLU A 125 28.05 17.85 -3.97
C GLU A 125 28.37 19.24 -3.41
N GLN A 126 27.41 20.15 -3.34
CA GLN A 126 27.60 21.52 -2.82
C GLN A 126 27.41 21.64 -1.30
N GLY A 127 27.07 20.56 -0.60
CA GLY A 127 26.83 20.57 0.85
C GLY A 127 25.64 21.41 1.28
N THR A 128 24.81 21.89 0.34
CA THR A 128 23.60 22.64 0.61
C THR A 128 22.52 21.69 1.12
N ASP A 129 22.02 21.96 2.31
CA ASP A 129 20.95 21.17 2.92
C ASP A 129 19.72 21.14 1.99
N SER A 130 19.34 19.93 1.56
CA SER A 130 18.09 19.72 0.83
C SER A 130 16.91 20.28 1.63
N ALA A 131 15.99 20.97 0.94
CA ALA A 131 14.87 21.64 1.60
C ALA A 131 14.01 20.65 2.40
N GLY A 132 13.85 20.91 3.71
CA GLY A 132 12.96 20.12 4.56
C GLY A 132 13.53 19.79 5.95
N TYR A 133 12.74 19.02 6.69
CA TYR A 133 12.99 18.70 8.10
C TYR A 133 13.70 17.36 8.27
N LYS A 134 14.56 17.29 9.30
CA LYS A 134 15.17 16.02 9.74
C LYS A 134 14.11 15.07 10.31
N THR A 135 14.29 13.78 10.13
CA THR A 135 13.40 12.74 10.69
C THR A 135 13.19 12.89 12.20
N SER A 136 14.26 13.25 12.95
CA SER A 136 14.17 13.48 14.39
C SER A 136 13.23 14.62 14.81
N PHE A 137 13.02 15.59 13.94
CA PHE A 137 12.00 16.63 14.12
C PHE A 137 10.62 16.13 13.72
N VAL A 138 10.50 15.49 12.56
CA VAL A 138 9.23 14.99 12.00
C VAL A 138 8.49 14.10 12.99
N VAL A 139 9.17 13.11 13.58
CA VAL A 139 8.57 12.16 14.54
C VAL A 139 8.13 12.81 15.88
N LYS A 140 8.57 14.04 16.16
CA LYS A 140 8.13 14.79 17.33
C LYS A 140 6.88 15.62 17.06
N THR A 141 6.47 15.77 15.80
CA THR A 141 5.31 16.57 15.43
C THR A 141 4.01 15.79 15.60
N PRO A 142 2.95 16.40 16.19
CA PRO A 142 1.63 15.78 16.24
C PRO A 142 1.07 15.46 14.85
N LEU A 143 1.47 16.23 13.84
CA LEU A 143 1.05 16.08 12.46
C LEU A 143 1.50 14.75 11.85
N PHE A 144 2.73 14.29 12.17
CA PHE A 144 3.22 12.97 11.74
C PHE A 144 2.38 11.84 12.36
N TRP A 145 2.11 11.92 13.66
CA TRP A 145 1.35 10.88 14.36
C TRP A 145 -0.13 10.85 13.95
N LEU A 146 -0.69 12.01 13.60
CA LEU A 146 -2.03 12.05 13.00
C LEU A 146 -2.05 11.31 11.66
N MET A 147 -1.09 11.58 10.76
CA MET A 147 -0.98 10.86 9.49
C MET A 147 -0.72 9.36 9.71
N PHE A 148 0.11 8.99 10.69
CA PHE A 148 0.35 7.60 11.05
C PHE A 148 -0.94 6.90 11.51
N PHE A 149 -1.68 7.52 12.42
CA PHE A 149 -2.96 7.00 12.90
C PHE A 149 -3.97 6.83 11.77
N MET A 150 -4.13 7.86 10.94
CA MET A 150 -5.03 7.82 9.79
C MET A 150 -4.66 6.67 8.82
N MET A 151 -3.38 6.55 8.48
CA MET A 151 -2.90 5.49 7.60
C MET A 151 -3.06 4.10 8.23
N ALA A 152 -2.82 3.94 9.53
CA ALA A 152 -3.02 2.68 10.24
C ALA A 152 -4.50 2.28 10.28
N THR A 153 -5.41 3.23 10.49
CA THR A 153 -6.85 3.01 10.49
C THR A 153 -7.32 2.56 9.12
N MET A 154 -6.96 3.26 8.05
CA MET A 154 -7.30 2.88 6.67
C MET A 154 -6.70 1.54 6.26
N ALA A 155 -5.43 1.28 6.64
CA ALA A 155 -4.81 0.00 6.38
C ALA A 155 -5.52 -1.16 7.10
N THR A 156 -5.95 -0.94 8.34
CA THR A 156 -6.72 -1.93 9.12
C THR A 156 -8.07 -2.18 8.48
N SER A 157 -8.83 -1.12 8.18
CA SER A 157 -10.16 -1.17 7.56
C SER A 157 -10.12 -1.97 6.25
N GLY A 158 -9.28 -1.56 5.30
CA GLY A 158 -9.18 -2.25 4.02
C GLY A 158 -8.72 -3.71 4.15
N LEU A 159 -7.75 -4.01 5.03
CA LEU A 159 -7.28 -5.38 5.23
C LEU A 159 -8.29 -6.27 5.98
N MET A 160 -9.17 -5.71 6.81
CA MET A 160 -10.28 -6.46 7.41
C MET A 160 -11.16 -7.09 6.34
N VAL A 161 -11.49 -6.34 5.32
CA VAL A 161 -12.41 -6.78 4.26
C VAL A 161 -11.68 -7.59 3.19
N THR A 162 -10.52 -7.10 2.72
CA THR A 162 -9.79 -7.74 1.62
C THR A 162 -9.23 -9.12 1.98
N SER A 163 -8.77 -9.31 3.23
CA SER A 163 -8.26 -10.61 3.68
C SER A 163 -9.34 -11.67 3.85
N GLN A 164 -10.59 -11.26 3.99
CA GLN A 164 -11.75 -12.14 4.22
C GLN A 164 -12.67 -12.26 3.00
N LEU A 165 -12.28 -11.71 1.84
CA LEU A 165 -13.11 -11.65 0.65
C LEU A 165 -13.70 -13.02 0.25
N ALA A 166 -12.88 -14.07 0.27
CA ALA A 166 -13.32 -15.42 -0.07
C ALA A 166 -14.35 -15.97 0.93
N GLN A 167 -14.13 -15.72 2.23
CA GLN A 167 -15.07 -16.15 3.28
C GLN A 167 -16.38 -15.36 3.19
N ILE A 168 -16.30 -14.04 2.99
CA ILE A 168 -17.48 -13.19 2.78
C ILE A 168 -18.30 -13.70 1.58
N ALA A 169 -17.64 -13.96 0.44
CA ALA A 169 -18.34 -14.49 -0.74
C ALA A 169 -19.00 -15.85 -0.49
N SER A 170 -18.36 -16.71 0.30
CA SER A 170 -18.89 -18.03 0.67
C SER A 170 -20.11 -17.89 1.58
N ASP A 171 -20.01 -17.08 2.63
CA ASP A 171 -21.06 -16.92 3.65
C ASP A 171 -22.31 -16.22 3.09
N PHE A 172 -22.15 -15.32 2.11
CA PHE A 172 -23.26 -14.73 1.35
C PHE A 172 -23.75 -15.62 0.19
N GLY A 173 -23.17 -16.81 0.00
CA GLY A 173 -23.59 -17.78 -1.01
C GLY A 173 -23.32 -17.38 -2.46
N VAL A 174 -22.47 -16.36 -2.71
CA VAL A 174 -22.21 -15.84 -4.07
C VAL A 174 -20.94 -16.39 -4.71
N ALA A 175 -20.06 -17.05 -3.94
CA ALA A 175 -18.73 -17.47 -4.39
C ALA A 175 -18.72 -18.25 -5.72
N HIS A 176 -19.68 -19.14 -5.90
CA HIS A 176 -19.78 -20.05 -7.05
C HIS A 176 -20.85 -19.64 -8.08
N LEU A 177 -21.60 -18.57 -7.82
CA LEU A 177 -22.61 -18.09 -8.76
C LEU A 177 -21.93 -17.58 -10.04
N SER A 178 -22.51 -17.97 -11.19
CA SER A 178 -21.93 -17.61 -12.49
C SER A 178 -22.37 -16.21 -12.93
N ILE A 179 -21.40 -15.39 -13.34
CA ILE A 179 -21.58 -14.08 -13.99
C ILE A 179 -20.78 -14.13 -15.30
N LEU A 180 -21.44 -13.98 -16.43
CA LEU A 180 -20.80 -14.02 -17.76
C LEU A 180 -19.93 -15.27 -17.98
N GLY A 181 -20.31 -16.42 -17.45
CA GLY A 181 -19.59 -17.68 -17.58
C GLY A 181 -18.42 -17.88 -16.60
N MET A 182 -18.15 -16.94 -15.70
CA MET A 182 -17.13 -17.02 -14.64
C MET A 182 -17.78 -17.02 -13.25
N ALA A 183 -17.16 -17.72 -12.30
CA ALA A 183 -17.61 -17.65 -10.92
C ALA A 183 -17.38 -16.24 -10.32
N ALA A 184 -18.30 -15.78 -9.49
CA ALA A 184 -18.29 -14.42 -8.95
C ALA A 184 -17.05 -14.12 -8.11
N LEU A 185 -16.55 -15.05 -7.29
CA LEU A 185 -15.36 -14.82 -6.47
C LEU A 185 -14.08 -14.58 -7.30
N PRO A 186 -13.68 -15.43 -8.26
CA PRO A 186 -12.54 -15.14 -9.14
C PRO A 186 -12.70 -13.83 -9.92
N LEU A 187 -13.93 -13.51 -10.36
CA LEU A 187 -14.21 -12.27 -11.06
C LEU A 187 -14.02 -11.06 -10.15
N ALA A 188 -14.55 -11.09 -8.91
CA ALA A 188 -14.32 -10.07 -7.90
C ALA A 188 -12.82 -9.87 -7.61
N MET A 189 -12.09 -10.94 -7.33
CA MET A 189 -10.64 -10.89 -7.08
C MET A 189 -9.86 -10.28 -8.25
N THR A 190 -10.27 -10.51 -9.48
CA THR A 190 -9.64 -9.94 -10.67
C THR A 190 -9.95 -8.44 -10.77
N LEU A 191 -11.22 -8.07 -10.62
CA LEU A 191 -11.64 -6.66 -10.65
C LEU A 191 -10.97 -5.85 -9.54
N ASP A 192 -10.87 -6.40 -8.33
CA ASP A 192 -10.23 -5.79 -7.18
C ASP A 192 -8.76 -5.47 -7.45
N ARG A 193 -8.02 -6.38 -8.08
CA ARG A 193 -6.61 -6.15 -8.44
C ARG A 193 -6.47 -5.05 -9.49
N ILE A 194 -7.34 -5.04 -10.50
CA ILE A 194 -7.35 -4.00 -11.53
C ILE A 194 -7.70 -2.65 -10.90
N ALA A 195 -8.76 -2.59 -10.12
CA ALA A 195 -9.21 -1.38 -9.43
C ALA A 195 -8.09 -0.84 -8.51
N ASN A 196 -7.50 -1.69 -7.67
CA ASN A 196 -6.40 -1.33 -6.77
C ASN A 196 -5.14 -0.84 -7.51
N GLY A 197 -4.85 -1.39 -8.69
CA GLY A 197 -3.74 -0.93 -9.53
C GLY A 197 -3.99 0.46 -10.13
N ILE A 198 -5.19 0.69 -10.66
CA ILE A 198 -5.57 1.95 -11.32
C ILE A 198 -5.79 3.08 -10.32
N THR A 199 -6.36 2.78 -9.16
CA THR A 199 -6.73 3.79 -8.15
C THR A 199 -5.53 4.61 -7.69
N ARG A 200 -4.37 3.98 -7.54
CA ARG A 200 -3.17 4.61 -6.98
C ARG A 200 -2.67 5.80 -7.81
N PRO A 201 -2.37 5.66 -9.11
CA PRO A 201 -2.00 6.80 -9.94
C PRO A 201 -3.18 7.76 -10.16
N LEU A 202 -4.42 7.26 -10.25
CA LEU A 202 -5.61 8.07 -10.47
C LEU A 202 -5.85 9.05 -9.32
N PHE A 203 -5.98 8.55 -8.09
CA PHE A 203 -6.18 9.42 -6.92
C PHE A 203 -4.94 10.25 -6.59
N GLY A 204 -3.74 9.72 -6.88
CA GLY A 204 -2.52 10.51 -6.83
C GLY A 204 -2.60 11.74 -7.73
N TRP A 205 -3.00 11.57 -8.98
CA TRP A 205 -3.18 12.66 -9.95
C TRP A 205 -4.31 13.62 -9.56
N ILE A 206 -5.45 13.09 -9.08
CA ILE A 206 -6.55 13.90 -8.55
C ILE A 206 -6.05 14.77 -7.39
N SER A 207 -5.29 14.19 -6.46
CA SER A 207 -4.78 14.90 -5.29
C SER A 207 -3.74 15.96 -5.60
N ASP A 208 -2.98 15.79 -6.69
CA ASP A 208 -2.04 16.80 -7.19
C ASP A 208 -2.77 18.07 -7.68
N ARG A 209 -4.06 17.96 -8.05
CA ARG A 209 -4.89 19.06 -8.58
C ARG A 209 -5.87 19.63 -7.57
N LEU A 210 -6.60 18.76 -6.85
CA LEU A 210 -7.66 19.16 -5.91
C LEU A 210 -7.14 19.39 -4.49
N GLY A 211 -5.93 18.90 -4.20
CA GLY A 211 -5.34 18.94 -2.86
C GLY A 211 -5.46 17.61 -2.13
N ARG A 212 -4.48 17.33 -1.24
CA ARG A 212 -4.30 16.05 -0.57
C ARG A 212 -5.48 15.69 0.33
N GLU A 213 -5.81 16.60 1.23
CA GLU A 213 -6.79 16.37 2.28
C GLU A 213 -8.22 16.28 1.73
N GLN A 214 -8.52 17.03 0.67
CA GLN A 214 -9.82 16.97 0.00
C GLN A 214 -10.00 15.63 -0.72
N THR A 215 -8.95 15.17 -1.40
CA THR A 215 -8.96 13.88 -2.08
C THR A 215 -9.04 12.72 -1.08
N MET A 216 -8.32 12.79 0.06
CA MET A 216 -8.46 11.82 1.15
C MET A 216 -9.90 11.76 1.68
N ALA A 217 -10.49 12.91 2.00
CA ALA A 217 -11.85 12.96 2.51
C ALA A 217 -12.86 12.39 1.52
N PHE A 218 -12.71 12.69 0.23
CA PHE A 218 -13.57 12.15 -0.83
C PHE A 218 -13.40 10.64 -0.98
N ALA A 219 -12.16 10.15 -1.10
CA ALA A 219 -11.88 8.74 -1.35
C ALA A 219 -12.33 7.84 -0.19
N PHE A 220 -12.03 8.22 1.04
CA PHE A 220 -12.42 7.45 2.24
C PHE A 220 -13.93 7.49 2.48
N THR A 221 -14.60 8.60 2.14
CA THR A 221 -16.08 8.63 2.17
C THR A 221 -16.67 7.74 1.10
N LEU A 222 -16.10 7.72 -0.12
CA LEU A 222 -16.52 6.83 -1.20
C LEU A 222 -16.39 5.37 -0.79
N GLU A 223 -15.28 4.99 -0.15
CA GLU A 223 -15.05 3.65 0.37
C GLU A 223 -16.08 3.26 1.43
N ALA A 224 -16.37 4.14 2.40
CA ALA A 224 -17.39 3.92 3.42
C ALA A 224 -18.79 3.70 2.83
N ILE A 225 -19.16 4.49 1.81
CA ILE A 225 -20.41 4.31 1.08
C ILE A 225 -20.42 2.97 0.33
N ALA A 226 -19.32 2.64 -0.36
CA ALA A 226 -19.20 1.39 -1.09
C ALA A 226 -19.30 0.17 -0.16
N LEU A 227 -18.65 0.19 1.01
CA LEU A 227 -18.77 -0.85 2.04
C LEU A 227 -20.22 -0.99 2.56
N THR A 228 -20.91 0.13 2.79
CA THR A 228 -22.30 0.12 3.23
C THR A 228 -23.22 -0.52 2.18
N CYS A 229 -23.06 -0.10 0.92
CA CYS A 229 -23.81 -0.68 -0.19
C CYS A 229 -23.45 -2.16 -0.41
N TRP A 230 -22.18 -2.51 -0.25
CA TRP A 230 -21.74 -3.88 -0.42
C TRP A 230 -22.37 -4.81 0.64
N LEU A 231 -22.35 -4.42 1.91
CA LEU A 231 -23.00 -5.19 2.97
C LEU A 231 -24.51 -5.36 2.71
N ALA A 232 -25.19 -4.30 2.24
CA ALA A 232 -26.62 -4.35 1.95
C ALA A 232 -26.99 -5.23 0.74
N LEU A 233 -26.10 -5.35 -0.24
CA LEU A 233 -26.34 -6.04 -1.51
C LEU A 233 -25.44 -7.28 -1.71
N ALA A 234 -24.78 -7.75 -0.65
CA ALA A 234 -23.78 -8.83 -0.73
C ALA A 234 -24.33 -10.16 -1.26
N ASN A 235 -25.65 -10.40 -1.12
CA ASN A 235 -26.32 -11.60 -1.63
C ASN A 235 -26.51 -11.56 -3.17
N HIS A 236 -26.31 -10.42 -3.82
CA HIS A 236 -26.47 -10.26 -5.26
C HIS A 236 -25.12 -10.40 -5.96
N PRO A 237 -24.87 -11.43 -6.78
CA PRO A 237 -23.54 -11.73 -7.28
C PRO A 237 -22.92 -10.57 -8.08
N VAL A 238 -23.71 -9.91 -8.94
CA VAL A 238 -23.23 -8.76 -9.72
C VAL A 238 -22.88 -7.57 -8.83
N ALA A 239 -23.75 -7.25 -7.86
CA ALA A 239 -23.50 -6.18 -6.90
C ALA A 239 -22.27 -6.49 -6.03
N PHE A 240 -22.12 -7.73 -5.58
CA PHE A 240 -20.95 -8.19 -4.85
C PHE A 240 -19.64 -7.89 -5.60
N VAL A 241 -19.56 -8.29 -6.86
CA VAL A 241 -18.37 -8.10 -7.70
C VAL A 241 -18.10 -6.62 -7.98
N LEU A 242 -19.12 -5.84 -8.33
CA LEU A 242 -18.91 -4.43 -8.67
C LEU A 242 -18.56 -3.59 -7.43
N LEU A 243 -19.24 -3.82 -6.31
CA LEU A 243 -19.02 -3.06 -5.08
C LEU A 243 -17.71 -3.44 -4.40
N SER A 244 -17.28 -4.71 -4.45
CA SER A 244 -15.93 -5.07 -4.01
C SER A 244 -14.87 -4.29 -4.80
N GLY A 245 -15.00 -4.20 -6.13
CA GLY A 245 -14.12 -3.39 -6.96
C GLY A 245 -14.09 -1.90 -6.58
N VAL A 246 -15.24 -1.32 -6.23
CA VAL A 246 -15.32 0.08 -5.77
C VAL A 246 -14.65 0.27 -4.40
N VAL A 247 -14.81 -0.68 -3.47
CA VAL A 247 -14.09 -0.67 -2.18
C VAL A 247 -12.57 -0.68 -2.40
N PHE A 248 -12.07 -1.57 -3.26
CA PHE A 248 -10.64 -1.60 -3.58
C PHE A 248 -10.16 -0.36 -4.33
N LEU A 249 -11.03 0.30 -5.08
CA LEU A 249 -10.73 1.58 -5.70
C LEU A 249 -10.65 2.70 -4.65
N GLY A 250 -11.39 2.62 -3.55
CA GLY A 250 -11.33 3.56 -2.43
C GLY A 250 -10.17 3.31 -1.45
N TRP A 251 -9.61 2.10 -1.39
CA TRP A 251 -8.55 1.74 -0.44
C TRP A 251 -7.12 1.90 -0.98
N GLY A 252 -6.91 1.68 -2.28
CA GLY A 252 -5.56 1.66 -2.87
C GLY A 252 -4.84 3.01 -2.84
N GLU A 253 -5.55 4.12 -2.73
CA GLU A 253 -5.01 5.48 -2.79
C GLU A 253 -4.18 5.87 -1.56
N ILE A 254 -4.28 5.16 -0.43
CA ILE A 254 -3.42 5.42 0.75
C ILE A 254 -1.93 5.37 0.39
N PHE A 255 -1.57 4.54 -0.58
CA PHE A 255 -0.19 4.38 -1.05
C PHE A 255 0.31 5.51 -1.96
N SER A 256 -0.57 6.39 -2.41
CA SER A 256 -0.23 7.60 -3.17
C SER A 256 -0.41 8.87 -2.35
N LEU A 257 -1.49 8.96 -1.58
CA LEU A 257 -1.86 10.18 -0.85
C LEU A 257 -0.97 10.43 0.37
N PHE A 258 -0.73 9.42 1.21
CA PHE A 258 0.07 9.61 2.42
C PHE A 258 1.54 9.95 2.15
N PRO A 259 2.29 9.24 1.27
CA PRO A 259 3.67 9.60 0.97
C PRO A 259 3.80 10.98 0.34
N ALA A 260 2.87 11.35 -0.56
CA ALA A 260 2.86 12.66 -1.17
C ALA A 260 2.57 13.76 -0.14
N THR A 261 1.55 13.57 0.72
CA THR A 261 1.22 14.52 1.80
C THR A 261 2.38 14.71 2.77
N LEU A 262 3.04 13.63 3.17
CA LEU A 262 4.20 13.66 4.05
C LEU A 262 5.34 14.48 3.43
N THR A 263 5.68 14.18 2.16
CA THR A 263 6.77 14.84 1.45
C THR A 263 6.45 16.31 1.16
N ASP A 264 5.20 16.64 0.80
CA ASP A 264 4.76 18.02 0.60
C ASP A 264 4.78 18.85 1.90
N THR A 265 4.66 18.17 3.05
CA THR A 265 4.60 18.83 4.37
C THR A 265 5.99 19.03 4.98
N PHE A 266 6.84 18.01 4.90
CA PHE A 266 8.12 18.00 5.61
C PHE A 266 9.34 18.12 4.69
N GLY A 267 9.13 18.21 3.36
CA GLY A 267 10.19 18.35 2.38
C GLY A 267 10.88 17.04 2.01
N THR A 268 11.93 17.18 1.20
CA THR A 268 12.63 16.04 0.56
C THR A 268 13.87 15.58 1.32
N ARG A 269 14.38 16.34 2.28
CA ARG A 269 15.64 16.08 2.99
C ARG A 269 15.77 14.63 3.49
N ASP A 270 14.82 14.16 4.27
CA ASP A 270 14.78 12.80 4.83
C ASP A 270 13.54 12.03 4.35
N ALA A 271 13.02 12.32 3.15
CA ALA A 271 11.73 11.81 2.66
C ALA A 271 11.62 10.29 2.74
N SER A 272 12.65 9.55 2.34
CA SER A 272 12.66 8.08 2.39
C SER A 272 12.58 7.55 3.81
N ARG A 273 13.29 8.16 4.77
CA ARG A 273 13.24 7.78 6.19
C ARG A 273 11.87 8.09 6.79
N ASN A 274 11.37 9.29 6.53
CA ASN A 274 10.07 9.74 7.02
C ASN A 274 8.95 8.85 6.49
N TYR A 275 9.00 8.52 5.20
CA TYR A 275 8.02 7.63 4.60
C TYR A 275 8.16 6.18 5.11
N GLY A 276 9.38 5.68 5.29
CA GLY A 276 9.59 4.36 5.89
C GLY A 276 8.96 4.22 7.28
N LEU A 277 9.08 5.25 8.12
CA LEU A 277 8.43 5.28 9.43
C LEU A 277 6.90 5.39 9.31
N LEU A 278 6.39 6.22 8.41
CA LEU A 278 4.95 6.31 8.19
C LEU A 278 4.38 4.99 7.64
N TYR A 279 5.11 4.31 6.76
CA TYR A 279 4.70 3.04 6.16
C TYR A 279 4.60 1.89 7.18
N MET A 280 5.21 2.00 8.37
CA MET A 280 4.98 1.06 9.47
C MET A 280 3.49 1.01 9.89
N ALA A 281 2.74 2.08 9.64
CA ALA A 281 1.28 2.10 9.84
C ALA A 281 0.56 1.01 9.02
N GLN A 282 1.03 0.71 7.80
CA GLN A 282 0.54 -0.41 7.01
C GLN A 282 0.81 -1.76 7.69
N GLY A 283 1.97 -1.90 8.35
CA GLY A 283 2.31 -3.08 9.15
C GLY A 283 1.34 -3.27 10.34
N VAL A 284 0.96 -2.18 11.01
CA VAL A 284 -0.08 -2.22 12.06
C VAL A 284 -1.40 -2.75 11.47
N GLY A 285 -1.84 -2.21 10.33
CA GLY A 285 -3.03 -2.70 9.64
C GLY A 285 -2.95 -4.17 9.26
N ALA A 286 -1.77 -4.64 8.81
CA ALA A 286 -1.57 -6.04 8.44
C ALA A 286 -1.63 -7.00 9.64
N ILE A 287 -1.13 -6.56 10.81
CA ILE A 287 -1.17 -7.36 12.04
C ILE A 287 -2.61 -7.47 12.58
N PHE A 288 -3.36 -6.39 12.55
CA PHE A 288 -4.68 -6.34 13.19
C PHE A 288 -5.83 -6.63 12.22
N GLY A 289 -5.78 -6.20 10.96
CA GLY A 289 -6.92 -6.23 10.06
C GLY A 289 -7.53 -7.62 9.89
N GLY A 290 -6.78 -8.59 9.38
CA GLY A 290 -7.27 -9.94 9.16
C GLY A 290 -7.72 -10.66 10.45
N PRO A 291 -6.86 -10.75 11.49
CA PRO A 291 -7.22 -11.38 12.75
C PRO A 291 -8.41 -10.74 13.45
N LEU A 292 -8.52 -9.40 13.45
CA LEU A 292 -9.64 -8.69 14.05
C LEU A 292 -10.95 -8.98 13.30
N ALA A 293 -10.92 -9.01 11.98
CA ALA A 293 -12.08 -9.37 11.17
C ALA A 293 -12.55 -10.80 11.45
N ALA A 294 -11.62 -11.75 11.47
CA ALA A 294 -11.93 -13.14 11.78
C ALA A 294 -12.52 -13.29 13.20
N TRP A 295 -11.93 -12.63 14.19
CA TRP A 295 -12.43 -12.66 15.57
C TRP A 295 -13.82 -12.04 15.71
N LEU A 296 -14.07 -10.88 15.09
CA LEU A 296 -15.37 -10.22 15.10
C LEU A 296 -16.44 -11.10 14.43
N HIS A 297 -16.10 -11.69 13.29
CA HIS A 297 -17.02 -12.58 12.58
C HIS A 297 -17.33 -13.84 13.40
N GLN A 298 -16.33 -14.51 13.97
CA GLN A 298 -16.51 -15.71 14.80
C GLN A 298 -17.33 -15.42 16.08
N SER A 299 -17.11 -14.27 16.71
CA SER A 299 -17.78 -13.92 17.96
C SER A 299 -19.24 -13.49 17.76
N SER A 300 -19.58 -12.86 16.62
CA SER A 300 -20.90 -12.34 16.33
C SER A 300 -21.75 -13.25 15.42
N GLY A 301 -21.11 -14.19 14.72
CA GLY A 301 -21.77 -15.08 13.75
C GLY A 301 -22.20 -14.38 12.46
N ASN A 302 -21.77 -13.13 12.23
CA ASN A 302 -22.14 -12.36 11.03
C ASN A 302 -21.08 -11.29 10.68
N TRP A 303 -21.19 -10.69 9.49
CA TRP A 303 -20.23 -9.70 8.99
C TRP A 303 -20.51 -8.25 9.40
N HIS A 304 -21.68 -7.95 10.02
CA HIS A 304 -22.04 -6.58 10.37
C HIS A 304 -21.03 -5.86 11.24
N PRO A 305 -20.45 -6.45 12.31
CA PRO A 305 -19.44 -5.76 13.13
C PRO A 305 -18.15 -5.48 12.37
N VAL A 306 -17.75 -6.37 11.45
CA VAL A 306 -16.54 -6.19 10.61
C VAL A 306 -16.73 -4.97 9.69
N PHE A 307 -17.86 -4.95 8.96
CA PHE A 307 -18.18 -3.83 8.07
C PHE A 307 -18.41 -2.52 8.85
N ALA A 308 -19.11 -2.58 9.98
CA ALA A 308 -19.35 -1.38 10.81
C ALA A 308 -18.05 -0.76 11.31
N LEU A 309 -17.08 -1.57 11.73
CA LEU A 309 -15.77 -1.07 12.17
C LEU A 309 -14.98 -0.49 10.99
N ALA A 310 -14.99 -1.15 9.82
CA ALA A 310 -14.33 -0.65 8.61
C ALA A 310 -14.94 0.68 8.17
N ILE A 311 -16.27 0.75 8.01
CA ILE A 311 -17.00 1.98 7.65
C ILE A 311 -16.72 3.10 8.65
N GLY A 312 -16.75 2.79 9.95
CA GLY A 312 -16.44 3.75 11.01
C GLY A 312 -15.01 4.29 10.94
N GLY A 313 -14.04 3.43 10.63
CA GLY A 313 -12.64 3.79 10.41
C GLY A 313 -12.46 4.73 9.21
N ASP A 314 -13.11 4.42 8.10
CA ASP A 314 -13.05 5.23 6.87
C ASP A 314 -13.67 6.61 7.08
N LEU A 315 -14.88 6.68 7.67
CA LEU A 315 -15.54 7.94 7.97
C LEU A 315 -14.76 8.78 8.99
N LEU A 316 -14.20 8.14 10.02
CA LEU A 316 -13.33 8.82 10.98
C LEU A 316 -12.11 9.42 10.26
N THR A 317 -11.46 8.65 9.40
CA THR A 317 -10.27 9.11 8.67
C THR A 317 -10.62 10.20 7.65
N ALA A 318 -11.76 10.10 6.96
CA ALA A 318 -12.27 11.16 6.09
C ALA A 318 -12.52 12.48 6.87
N LEU A 319 -13.14 12.39 8.04
CA LEU A 319 -13.36 13.52 8.92
C LEU A 319 -12.03 14.13 9.40
N LEU A 320 -11.11 13.29 9.87
CA LEU A 320 -9.78 13.73 10.31
C LEU A 320 -9.00 14.40 9.19
N ALA A 321 -9.11 13.93 7.95
CA ALA A 321 -8.43 14.53 6.81
C ALA A 321 -8.88 15.98 6.59
N PHE A 322 -10.17 16.24 6.64
CA PHE A 322 -10.73 17.54 6.33
C PHE A 322 -10.72 18.50 7.52
N VAL A 323 -11.12 18.03 8.71
CA VAL A 323 -11.34 18.88 9.90
C VAL A 323 -10.06 19.08 10.71
N VAL A 324 -9.15 18.10 10.73
CA VAL A 324 -7.97 18.15 11.61
C VAL A 324 -6.68 18.27 10.79
N LEU A 325 -6.42 17.36 9.84
CA LEU A 325 -5.18 17.34 9.09
C LEU A 325 -5.00 18.62 8.25
N ARG A 326 -6.04 19.03 7.53
CA ARG A 326 -6.01 20.22 6.66
C ARG A 326 -5.63 21.50 7.42
N PRO A 327 -6.28 21.91 8.51
CA PRO A 327 -5.89 23.12 9.25
C PRO A 327 -4.55 22.98 9.95
N MET A 328 -4.22 21.83 10.52
CA MET A 328 -2.91 21.60 11.16
C MET A 328 -1.78 21.75 10.15
N ARG A 329 -1.91 21.13 8.99
CA ARG A 329 -0.91 21.20 7.93
C ARG A 329 -0.76 22.63 7.39
N ARG A 330 -1.87 23.33 7.16
CA ARG A 330 -1.83 24.75 6.73
C ARG A 330 -1.08 25.63 7.73
N ARG A 331 -1.39 25.52 9.02
CA ARG A 331 -0.69 26.27 10.08
C ARG A 331 0.79 25.92 10.11
N PHE A 332 1.13 24.63 10.01
CA PHE A 332 2.51 24.18 10.00
C PHE A 332 3.29 24.76 8.81
N MET A 333 2.73 24.74 7.62
CA MET A 333 3.38 25.30 6.42
C MET A 333 3.54 26.82 6.49
N GLN A 334 2.58 27.55 7.07
CA GLN A 334 2.66 29.00 7.24
C GLN A 334 3.70 29.42 8.30
N SER A 335 3.92 28.61 9.32
CA SER A 335 4.91 28.86 10.37
C SER A 335 6.32 28.35 10.04
N SER A 336 6.48 27.70 8.89
CA SER A 336 7.73 27.08 8.48
C SER A 336 8.68 28.13 7.89
N PRO A 337 9.95 28.21 8.33
CA PRO A 337 10.96 29.09 7.74
C PRO A 337 11.43 28.60 6.34
N HIS A 338 10.91 27.47 5.85
CA HIS A 338 11.24 26.85 4.56
C HIS A 338 10.05 26.88 3.56
N ALA A 339 9.01 27.71 3.85
CA ALA A 339 7.86 27.91 2.97
C ALA A 339 8.18 28.89 1.83
#